data_a105ad71bdf66df266e866222a3f9223
#
_entry.id   a105ad71bdf66df266e866222a3f9223
#
_cell.length_a   1.000
_cell.length_b   1.000
_cell.length_c   1.000
_cell.angle_alpha   90.00
_cell.angle_beta   90.00
_cell.angle_gamma   90.00
#
_symmetry.space_group_name_H-M   'P 1'
#
loop_
_entity.id
_entity.type
_entity.pdbx_description
1 polymer ?
#
loop_
_entity_poly.entity_id
_entity_poly.type
_entity_poly.pdbx_seq_one_letter_code
_entity_poly.pdbx_strand_id
1 'polypeptide(L)' 'MSEAESVAEELRLRPRLTAKELRRIRREFARGNHPDRVQAPLRERATRRMVIANTLIDQALKALS' A
#
# COMPACT_ATOMS: atom_id res chain seq x y z
N MET A 1 5.45 -1.77 16.49
CA MET A 1 5.18 -2.19 15.10
C MET A 1 5.94 -1.28 14.15
N SER A 2 6.65 -1.85 13.19
CA SER A 2 7.36 -1.06 12.18
C SER A 2 6.37 -0.46 11.17
N GLU A 3 6.84 0.54 10.43
CA GLU A 3 6.04 1.13 9.36
C GLU A 3 5.65 0.08 8.31
N ALA A 4 6.58 -0.81 7.96
CA ALA A 4 6.30 -1.87 7.00
C ALA A 4 5.23 -2.83 7.52
N GLU A 5 5.28 -3.21 8.78
CA GLU A 5 4.27 -4.06 9.39
C GLU A 5 2.91 -3.37 9.44
N SER A 6 2.90 -2.08 9.79
CA SER A 6 1.68 -1.28 9.83
C SER A 6 1.02 -1.22 8.45
N VAL A 7 1.80 -0.97 7.41
CA VAL A 7 1.27 -0.92 6.03
C VAL A 7 0.77 -2.29 5.60
N ALA A 8 1.53 -3.35 5.85
CA ALA A 8 1.13 -4.70 5.48
C ALA A 8 -0.20 -5.08 6.14
N GLU A 9 -0.37 -4.72 7.41
CA GLU A 9 -1.61 -4.98 8.12
C GLU A 9 -2.78 -4.20 7.55
N GLU A 10 -2.56 -2.93 7.21
CA GLU A 10 -3.61 -2.09 6.64
C GLU A 10 -4.06 -2.61 5.27
N LEU A 11 -3.12 -3.07 4.45
CA LEU A 11 -3.42 -3.62 3.12
C LEU A 11 -4.20 -4.94 3.19
N ARG A 12 -4.04 -5.69 4.26
CA ARG A 12 -4.67 -6.99 4.45
C ARG A 12 -4.42 -7.95 3.30
N LEU A 13 -3.17 -7.99 2.84
CA LEU A 13 -2.80 -8.91 1.78
C LEU A 13 -2.89 -10.35 2.29
N ARG A 14 -3.43 -11.21 1.45
CA ARG A 14 -3.63 -12.62 1.77
C ARG A 14 -3.49 -13.46 0.51
N PRO A 15 -3.32 -14.80 0.63
CA PRO A 15 -3.25 -15.67 -0.53
C PRO A 15 -4.51 -15.59 -1.37
N ARG A 16 -4.37 -15.86 -2.67
CA ARG A 16 -5.48 -15.97 -3.63
C ARG A 16 -6.15 -14.66 -4.03
N LEU A 17 -5.55 -13.52 -3.69
CA LEU A 17 -6.03 -12.26 -4.24
C LEU A 17 -5.73 -12.21 -5.74
N THR A 18 -6.71 -11.74 -6.52
CA THR A 18 -6.53 -11.55 -7.96
C THR A 18 -5.77 -10.26 -8.23
N ALA A 19 -5.23 -10.12 -9.45
CA ALA A 19 -4.59 -8.88 -9.86
C ALA A 19 -5.55 -7.69 -9.75
N LYS A 20 -6.82 -7.89 -10.12
CA LYS A 20 -7.84 -6.87 -10.02
C LYS A 20 -8.05 -6.42 -8.57
N GLU A 21 -8.11 -7.38 -7.65
CA GLU A 21 -8.26 -7.09 -6.23
C GLU A 21 -7.05 -6.35 -5.68
N LEU A 22 -5.84 -6.77 -6.06
CA LEU A 22 -4.61 -6.12 -5.63
C LEU A 22 -4.54 -4.66 -6.10
N ARG A 23 -4.96 -4.39 -7.34
CA ARG A 23 -5.01 -3.02 -7.87
C ARG A 23 -6.03 -2.18 -7.13
N ARG A 24 -7.17 -2.76 -6.77
CA ARG A 24 -8.18 -2.07 -5.98
C ARG A 24 -7.65 -1.71 -4.60
N ILE A 25 -6.97 -2.65 -3.94
CA ILE A 25 -6.36 -2.42 -2.63
C ILE A 25 -5.39 -1.24 -2.71
N ARG A 26 -4.57 -1.18 -3.77
CA ARG A 26 -3.64 -0.06 -3.96
C ARG A 26 -4.37 1.28 -4.08
N ARG A 27 -5.45 1.33 -4.86
CA ARG A 27 -6.22 2.55 -5.02
C ARG A 27 -6.85 3.01 -3.71
N GLU A 28 -7.40 2.08 -2.95
CA GLU A 28 -8.01 2.39 -1.66
C GLU A 28 -6.98 2.89 -0.66
N PHE A 29 -5.82 2.25 -0.62
CA PHE A 29 -4.74 2.70 0.26
C PHE A 29 -4.29 4.12 -0.12
N ALA A 30 -4.16 4.39 -1.40
CA ALA A 30 -3.72 5.70 -1.89
C ALA A 30 -4.67 6.83 -1.50
N ARG A 31 -5.96 6.57 -1.39
CA ARG A 31 -6.94 7.60 -1.00
C ARG A 31 -6.64 8.20 0.36
N GLY A 32 -6.21 7.37 1.30
CA GLY A 32 -5.94 7.83 2.66
C GLY A 32 -4.48 8.16 2.93
N ASN A 33 -3.57 7.74 2.06
CA ASN A 33 -2.13 7.81 2.33
C ASN A 33 -1.32 8.52 1.24
N HIS A 34 -1.99 9.07 0.21
CA HIS A 34 -1.27 9.76 -0.86
C HIS A 34 -0.72 11.09 -0.33
N PRO A 35 0.57 11.40 -0.60
CA PRO A 35 1.19 12.63 -0.09
C PRO A 35 0.44 13.91 -0.40
N ASP A 36 -0.22 13.99 -1.56
CA ASP A 36 -0.96 15.17 -1.98
C ASP A 36 -2.28 15.36 -1.22
N ARG A 37 -2.72 14.36 -0.47
CA ARG A 37 -4.00 14.37 0.25
C ARG A 37 -3.84 14.54 1.75
N VAL A 38 -2.61 14.53 2.24
CA VAL A 38 -2.35 14.69 3.67
C VAL A 38 -1.75 16.07 3.93
N GLN A 39 -1.87 16.53 5.17
CA GLN A 39 -1.27 17.80 5.59
C GLN A 39 0.24 17.73 5.50
N ALA A 40 0.87 18.88 5.21
CA ALA A 40 2.30 18.97 4.98
C ALA A 40 3.17 18.23 6.01
N PRO A 41 2.91 18.31 7.32
CA PRO A 41 3.75 17.60 8.31
C PRO A 41 3.72 16.08 8.14
N LEU A 42 2.70 15.52 7.46
CA LEU A 42 2.53 14.09 7.29
C LEU A 42 2.94 13.58 5.91
N ARG A 43 3.37 14.47 5.02
CA ARG A 43 3.69 14.09 3.63
C ARG A 43 4.84 13.11 3.53
N GLU A 44 5.89 13.33 4.30
CA GLU A 44 7.05 12.44 4.26
C GLU A 44 6.68 11.04 4.70
N ARG A 45 5.90 10.93 5.76
CA ARG A 45 5.40 9.63 6.22
C ARG A 45 4.49 8.98 5.20
N ALA A 46 3.58 9.76 4.59
CA ALA A 46 2.68 9.24 3.56
C ALA A 46 3.48 8.73 2.36
N THR A 47 4.54 9.43 1.97
CA THR A 47 5.42 8.99 0.88
C THR A 47 6.06 7.64 1.22
N ARG A 48 6.60 7.48 2.43
CA ARG A 48 7.19 6.21 2.86
C ARG A 48 6.16 5.09 2.83
N ARG A 49 4.96 5.37 3.32
CA ARG A 49 3.89 4.37 3.37
C ARG A 49 3.47 3.94 1.96
N MET A 50 3.38 4.89 1.03
CA MET A 50 3.05 4.56 -0.37
C MET A 50 4.14 3.72 -1.04
N VAL A 51 5.41 4.02 -0.77
CA VAL A 51 6.52 3.21 -1.31
C VAL A 51 6.41 1.77 -0.80
N ILE A 52 6.17 1.60 0.49
CA ILE A 52 6.03 0.26 1.09
C ILE A 52 4.82 -0.47 0.48
N ALA A 53 3.68 0.21 0.41
CA ALA A 53 2.47 -0.40 -0.14
C ALA A 53 2.67 -0.83 -1.60
N ASN A 54 3.26 0.03 -2.42
CA ASN A 54 3.52 -0.29 -3.81
C ASN A 54 4.48 -1.47 -3.95
N THR A 55 5.51 -1.53 -3.11
CA THR A 55 6.45 -2.64 -3.12
C THR A 55 5.75 -3.96 -2.79
N LEU A 56 4.94 -3.98 -1.74
CA LEU A 56 4.23 -5.19 -1.33
C LEU A 56 3.24 -5.64 -2.40
N ILE A 57 2.49 -4.71 -2.98
CA ILE A 57 1.51 -5.03 -4.01
C ILE A 57 2.19 -5.50 -5.29
N ASP A 58 3.28 -4.84 -5.69
CA ASP A 58 4.03 -5.25 -6.86
C ASP A 58 4.61 -6.65 -6.70
N GLN A 59 5.11 -6.99 -5.51
CA GLN A 59 5.57 -8.34 -5.21
C GLN A 59 4.44 -9.36 -5.34
N ALA A 60 3.26 -9.03 -4.82
CA ALA A 60 2.10 -9.91 -4.91
C ALA A 60 1.63 -10.09 -6.35
N LEU A 61 1.61 -9.00 -7.14
CA LEU A 61 1.26 -9.06 -8.56
C LEU A 61 2.27 -9.92 -9.33
N LYS A 62 3.55 -9.76 -9.04
CA LYS A 62 4.61 -10.52 -9.69
C LYS A 62 4.48 -12.01 -9.40
N ALA A 63 4.05 -12.37 -8.20
CA ALA A 63 3.86 -13.76 -7.82
C ALA A 63 2.71 -14.43 -8.60
N LEU A 64 1.82 -13.63 -9.20
CA LEU A 64 0.73 -14.16 -10.03
C LEU A 64 1.13 -14.37 -11.49
N SER A 65 2.31 -13.93 -11.87
CA SER A 65 2.79 -13.99 -13.26
C SER A 65 3.34 -15.37 -13.60
#